data_d3435824e28b7d264a07735c6b007bd6
#
_entry.id   d3435824e28b7d264a07735c6b007bd6
#
_cell.length_a   1.000
_cell.length_b   1.000
_cell.length_c   1.000
_cell.angle_alpha   90.00
_cell.angle_beta   90.00
_cell.angle_gamma   90.00
#
_symmetry.space_group_name_H-M   'P 1'
#
loop_
_entity.id
_entity.type
_entity.pdbx_description
1 polymer ?
#
loop_
_entity_poly.entity_id
_entity_poly.type
_entity_poly.pdbx_seq_one_letter_code
_entity_poly.pdbx_strand_id
1 'polypeptide(L)'
;MNRGRVATGEHTPLALHGLVDRHGRQNNRVLVAGHQLNFLARGRCVPTIQQLIREGRSTKVTKSKTPALKGSPQRRGVCTRVFTHTPKKPNSALRKVARVRLTSGVEVTAYIPGEGHNLQEHSIVLVRGGRVRDLPGVRYKIIRGALDAAGVKNRKQSRSRYGAKREK
;
A
#
# COMPACT_ATOMS: atom_id res chain seq x y z
N MET A 1 25.42 8.36 -56.89
CA MET A 1 25.15 9.81 -56.87
C MET A 1 23.66 10.02 -56.67
N ASN A 2 23.21 10.36 -55.51
CA ASN A 2 22.01 11.18 -55.29
C ASN A 2 21.97 11.61 -53.82
N ARG A 3 22.07 12.89 -53.58
CA ARG A 3 22.09 13.51 -52.27
C ARG A 3 20.65 13.81 -51.87
N GLY A 4 20.13 13.15 -50.82
CA GLY A 4 18.86 13.46 -50.18
C GLY A 4 18.99 14.60 -49.20
N ARG A 5 18.15 15.62 -49.33
CA ARG A 5 18.08 16.84 -48.51
C ARG A 5 17.53 16.53 -47.12
N VAL A 6 18.18 17.09 -46.13
CA VAL A 6 17.68 17.17 -44.75
C VAL A 6 16.72 18.36 -44.67
N ALA A 7 15.48 18.14 -44.29
CA ALA A 7 14.51 19.18 -43.99
C ALA A 7 14.61 19.56 -42.50
N THR A 8 15.08 20.77 -42.25
CA THR A 8 15.03 21.42 -40.95
C THR A 8 13.62 21.95 -40.70
N GLY A 9 12.91 21.36 -39.78
CA GLY A 9 11.61 21.84 -39.30
C GLY A 9 11.78 22.98 -38.30
N GLU A 10 11.42 24.17 -38.72
CA GLU A 10 11.32 25.34 -37.86
C GLU A 10 10.12 25.23 -36.96
N HIS A 11 10.35 25.17 -35.64
CA HIS A 11 9.30 25.30 -34.63
C HIS A 11 8.95 26.78 -34.44
N THR A 12 7.84 27.21 -35.00
CA THR A 12 7.19 28.49 -34.67
C THR A 12 6.60 28.44 -33.28
N PRO A 13 6.90 29.39 -32.37
CA PRO A 13 6.24 29.45 -31.07
C PRO A 13 4.82 30.00 -31.24
N LEU A 14 3.84 29.23 -30.76
CA LEU A 14 2.45 29.66 -30.63
C LEU A 14 2.34 30.84 -29.66
N ALA A 15 1.96 31.99 -30.18
CA ALA A 15 1.66 33.19 -29.41
C ALA A 15 0.44 32.95 -28.54
N LEU A 16 0.64 33.01 -27.23
CA LEU A 16 -0.43 33.00 -26.21
C LEU A 16 -1.11 34.39 -26.20
N HIS A 17 -2.24 34.51 -26.89
CA HIS A 17 -3.16 35.62 -26.68
C HIS A 17 -3.89 35.42 -25.36
N GLY A 18 -3.51 36.16 -24.31
CA GLY A 18 -4.22 36.24 -23.06
C GLY A 18 -5.55 36.96 -23.23
N LEU A 19 -6.66 36.31 -22.84
CA LEU A 19 -7.96 36.97 -22.69
C LEU A 19 -7.88 37.93 -21.50
N VAL A 20 -8.09 39.21 -21.77
CA VAL A 20 -8.15 40.29 -20.78
C VAL A 20 -9.63 40.61 -20.53
N ASP A 21 -10.08 40.45 -19.27
CA ASP A 21 -11.42 40.86 -18.87
C ASP A 21 -11.56 42.38 -18.80
N ARG A 22 -12.78 42.87 -18.93
CA ARG A 22 -13.14 44.32 -18.94
C ARG A 22 -12.67 45.15 -17.74
N HIS A 23 -12.03 44.54 -16.77
CA HIS A 23 -11.45 45.20 -15.59
C HIS A 23 -9.92 45.09 -15.42
N GLY A 24 -9.19 44.73 -16.49
CA GLY A 24 -7.75 44.83 -16.51
C GLY A 24 -6.98 43.90 -15.55
N ARG A 25 -7.60 42.83 -15.02
CA ARG A 25 -6.94 41.85 -14.16
C ARG A 25 -6.47 40.66 -15.01
N GLN A 26 -5.19 40.47 -15.10
CA GLN A 26 -4.60 39.26 -15.70
C GLN A 26 -4.80 38.08 -14.75
N ASN A 27 -5.70 37.21 -15.13
CA ASN A 27 -5.83 35.91 -14.46
C ASN A 27 -4.83 34.92 -15.07
N ASN A 28 -3.64 34.79 -14.48
CA ASN A 28 -2.70 33.73 -14.79
C ASN A 28 -3.26 32.38 -14.29
N ARG A 29 -4.21 31.81 -15.03
CA ARG A 29 -4.61 30.41 -14.87
C ARG A 29 -3.71 29.56 -15.76
N VAL A 30 -2.64 29.02 -15.20
CA VAL A 30 -1.91 27.92 -15.81
C VAL A 30 -2.81 26.68 -15.73
N LEU A 31 -3.45 26.35 -16.85
CA LEU A 31 -4.17 25.10 -17.02
C LEU A 31 -3.15 23.95 -17.16
N VAL A 32 -2.75 23.37 -16.06
CA VAL A 32 -2.10 22.06 -16.06
C VAL A 32 -3.19 21.00 -15.94
N ALA A 33 -3.24 20.13 -16.95
CA ALA A 33 -4.25 19.08 -17.08
C ALA A 33 -4.43 18.28 -15.79
N GLY A 34 -5.66 18.28 -15.27
CA GLY A 34 -6.22 17.11 -14.61
C GLY A 34 -6.04 16.93 -13.10
N HIS A 35 -5.48 17.89 -12.31
CA HIS A 35 -5.63 17.83 -10.86
C HIS A 35 -5.73 19.23 -10.27
N GLN A 36 -6.92 19.65 -9.93
CA GLN A 36 -7.12 20.80 -9.04
C GLN A 36 -6.61 20.42 -7.65
N LEU A 37 -5.34 20.71 -7.39
CA LEU A 37 -4.85 20.79 -6.02
C LEU A 37 -5.40 22.08 -5.42
N ASN A 38 -6.61 22.02 -4.86
CA ASN A 38 -7.09 23.03 -3.92
C ASN A 38 -6.24 22.96 -2.65
N PHE A 39 -5.00 23.45 -2.75
CA PHE A 39 -4.15 23.74 -1.60
C PHE A 39 -4.56 25.08 -1.00
N LEU A 40 -5.81 25.19 -0.62
CA LEU A 40 -6.23 26.20 0.36
C LEU A 40 -5.64 25.75 1.68
N ALA A 41 -4.60 26.45 2.15
CA ALA A 41 -4.17 26.43 3.52
C ALA A 41 -5.41 26.71 4.41
N ARG A 42 -6.11 25.65 4.80
CA ARG A 42 -7.13 25.72 5.85
C ARG A 42 -6.39 26.04 7.14
N GLY A 43 -6.17 27.35 7.39
CA GLY A 43 -5.96 27.79 8.74
C GLY A 43 -7.02 27.10 9.61
N ARG A 44 -6.66 26.66 10.81
CA ARG A 44 -7.58 26.03 11.76
C ARG A 44 -8.60 27.08 12.22
N CYS A 45 -9.50 27.48 11.34
CA CYS A 45 -10.64 28.31 11.73
C CYS A 45 -11.63 27.41 12.46
N VAL A 46 -11.94 27.78 13.68
CA VAL A 46 -13.04 27.18 14.42
C VAL A 46 -14.32 27.54 13.65
N PRO A 47 -15.10 26.54 13.17
CA PRO A 47 -16.30 26.83 12.41
C PRO A 47 -17.34 27.53 13.30
N THR A 48 -18.03 28.51 12.75
CA THR A 48 -19.13 29.20 13.43
C THR A 48 -20.33 28.26 13.56
N ILE A 49 -21.23 28.57 14.51
CA ILE A 49 -22.47 27.79 14.73
C ILE A 49 -23.30 27.69 13.42
N GLN A 50 -23.42 28.77 12.67
CA GLN A 50 -24.14 28.75 11.40
C GLN A 50 -23.51 27.89 10.32
N GLN A 51 -22.15 27.80 10.27
CA GLN A 51 -21.47 26.90 9.38
C GLN A 51 -21.72 25.43 9.78
N LEU A 52 -21.73 25.11 11.08
CA LEU A 52 -22.03 23.77 11.56
C LEU A 52 -23.48 23.36 11.32
N ILE A 53 -24.41 24.27 11.36
CA ILE A 53 -25.83 24.02 11.03
C ILE A 53 -25.97 23.69 9.54
N ARG A 54 -25.30 24.43 8.65
CA ARG A 54 -25.36 24.22 7.19
C ARG A 54 -24.62 22.96 6.72
N GLU A 55 -23.42 22.74 7.19
CA GLU A 55 -22.55 21.70 6.67
C GLU A 55 -22.45 20.45 7.58
N GLY A 56 -22.90 20.59 8.84
CA GLY A 56 -22.71 19.56 9.86
C GLY A 56 -21.25 19.26 10.14
N ARG A 57 -21.01 18.24 10.96
CA ARG A 57 -19.65 17.74 11.23
C ARG A 57 -19.38 16.52 10.34
N SER A 58 -18.39 16.62 9.45
CA SER A 58 -17.96 15.47 8.68
C SER A 58 -17.19 14.49 9.57
N THR A 59 -17.58 13.22 9.53
CA THR A 59 -16.83 12.15 10.21
C THR A 59 -15.50 11.91 9.50
N LYS A 60 -14.42 11.76 10.28
CA LYS A 60 -13.09 11.42 9.71
C LYS A 60 -13.13 10.02 9.11
N VAL A 61 -12.87 9.90 7.82
CA VAL A 61 -12.73 8.60 7.16
C VAL A 61 -11.43 7.94 7.61
N THR A 62 -11.53 6.83 8.33
CA THR A 62 -10.37 6.04 8.75
C THR A 62 -9.88 5.15 7.61
N LYS A 63 -8.61 5.31 7.21
CA LYS A 63 -8.01 4.47 6.18
C LYS A 63 -7.80 3.05 6.72
N SER A 64 -8.14 2.03 5.94
CA SER A 64 -7.90 0.63 6.29
C SER A 64 -6.40 0.36 6.52
N LYS A 65 -6.08 -0.38 7.59
CA LYS A 65 -4.69 -0.80 7.89
C LYS A 65 -4.21 -1.93 6.98
N THR A 66 -5.13 -2.67 6.35
CA THR A 66 -4.86 -3.85 5.50
C THR A 66 -5.58 -3.77 4.15
N PRO A 67 -5.21 -2.83 3.26
CA PRO A 67 -5.95 -2.58 2.02
C PRO A 67 -5.98 -3.78 1.07
N ALA A 68 -4.94 -4.62 1.06
CA ALA A 68 -4.87 -5.77 0.15
C ALA A 68 -5.92 -6.86 0.44
N LEU A 69 -6.45 -6.91 1.66
CA LEU A 69 -7.50 -7.87 2.03
C LEU A 69 -8.90 -7.43 1.57
N LYS A 70 -9.08 -6.17 1.20
CA LYS A 70 -10.38 -5.61 0.71
C LYS A 70 -11.57 -5.97 1.64
N GLY A 71 -11.40 -5.81 2.95
CA GLY A 71 -12.43 -6.10 3.95
C GLY A 71 -12.56 -7.57 4.38
N SER A 72 -11.91 -8.51 3.69
CA SER A 72 -11.92 -9.93 4.09
C SER A 72 -11.01 -10.17 5.30
N PRO A 73 -11.35 -11.08 6.24
CA PRO A 73 -10.49 -11.37 7.39
C PRO A 73 -9.17 -12.04 6.99
N GLN A 74 -9.21 -12.88 5.94
CA GLN A 74 -8.04 -13.58 5.39
C GLN A 74 -8.21 -13.72 3.87
N ARG A 75 -7.08 -13.90 3.17
CA ARG A 75 -7.08 -14.24 1.74
C ARG A 75 -6.03 -15.30 1.44
N ARG A 76 -6.37 -16.18 0.50
CA ARG A 76 -5.44 -17.16 -0.05
C ARG A 76 -4.49 -16.47 -1.04
N GLY A 77 -3.25 -16.95 -1.10
CA GLY A 77 -2.27 -16.49 -2.07
C GLY A 77 -1.20 -17.55 -2.31
N VAL A 78 -0.35 -17.31 -3.27
CA VAL A 78 0.78 -18.15 -3.65
C VAL A 78 2.07 -17.41 -3.31
N CYS A 79 3.03 -18.09 -2.67
CA CYS A 79 4.34 -17.55 -2.40
C CYS A 79 5.13 -17.39 -3.70
N THR A 80 5.54 -16.17 -4.03
CA THR A 80 6.42 -15.90 -5.17
C THR A 80 7.90 -15.95 -4.78
N ARG A 81 8.22 -15.58 -3.53
CA ARG A 81 9.58 -15.61 -3.01
C ARG A 81 9.56 -15.72 -1.49
N VAL A 82 10.47 -16.54 -0.94
CA VAL A 82 10.70 -16.65 0.51
C VAL A 82 12.10 -16.15 0.82
N PHE A 83 12.24 -15.23 1.78
CA PHE A 83 13.51 -14.60 2.10
C PHE A 83 13.55 -14.16 3.57
N THR A 84 14.70 -13.66 4.00
CA THR A 84 14.90 -13.10 5.34
C THR A 84 15.00 -11.58 5.27
N HIS A 85 14.51 -10.91 6.29
CA HIS A 85 14.55 -9.46 6.39
C HIS A 85 15.10 -9.05 7.76
N THR A 86 16.04 -8.12 7.79
CA THR A 86 16.56 -7.55 9.04
C THR A 86 15.59 -6.57 9.65
N PRO A 87 15.37 -6.59 10.96
CA PRO A 87 14.53 -5.62 11.63
C PRO A 87 15.20 -4.23 11.69
N LYS A 88 14.41 -3.24 12.03
CA LYS A 88 14.95 -1.91 12.32
C LYS A 88 15.70 -1.89 13.67
N LYS A 89 16.67 -0.98 13.81
CA LYS A 89 17.32 -0.72 15.11
C LYS A 89 16.28 -0.39 16.20
N PRO A 90 16.44 -0.81 17.46
CA PRO A 90 17.62 -1.44 18.06
C PRO A 90 17.70 -2.97 17.90
N ASN A 91 16.74 -3.63 17.25
CA ASN A 91 16.70 -5.09 17.17
C ASN A 91 17.59 -5.63 16.05
N SER A 92 18.14 -6.83 16.24
CA SER A 92 18.90 -7.56 15.24
C SER A 92 18.42 -9.01 15.18
N ALA A 93 18.06 -9.48 14.00
CA ALA A 93 17.65 -10.86 13.73
C ALA A 93 17.48 -11.08 12.23
N LEU A 94 17.33 -12.32 11.79
CA LEU A 94 16.92 -12.68 10.44
C LEU A 94 15.46 -13.14 10.45
N ARG A 95 14.54 -12.18 10.30
CA ARG A 95 13.09 -12.45 10.30
C ARG A 95 12.68 -13.09 8.98
N LYS A 96 11.92 -14.20 9.04
CA LYS A 96 11.46 -14.93 7.87
C LYS A 96 10.21 -14.26 7.31
N VAL A 97 10.26 -13.90 6.04
CA VAL A 97 9.17 -13.24 5.32
C VAL A 97 8.97 -13.90 3.96
N ALA A 98 7.77 -13.82 3.44
CA ALA A 98 7.44 -14.28 2.10
C ALA A 98 6.74 -13.17 1.32
N ARG A 99 7.06 -13.05 0.05
CA ARG A 99 6.26 -12.27 -0.89
C ARG A 99 5.16 -13.18 -1.42
N VAL A 100 3.93 -12.76 -1.29
CA VAL A 100 2.75 -13.56 -1.61
C VAL A 100 1.87 -12.81 -2.58
N ARG A 101 1.52 -13.43 -3.70
CA ARG A 101 0.51 -12.95 -4.64
C ARG A 101 -0.85 -13.47 -4.18
N LEU A 102 -1.71 -12.57 -3.76
CA LEU A 102 -3.07 -12.90 -3.32
C LEU A 102 -3.98 -13.20 -4.51
N THR A 103 -5.09 -13.88 -4.25
CA THR A 103 -6.15 -14.13 -5.25
C THR A 103 -6.76 -12.84 -5.81
N SER A 104 -6.57 -11.71 -5.14
CA SER A 104 -6.95 -10.37 -5.64
C SER A 104 -5.96 -9.77 -6.65
N GLY A 105 -4.90 -10.49 -7.03
CA GLY A 105 -3.83 -10.02 -7.93
C GLY A 105 -2.76 -9.14 -7.24
N VAL A 106 -2.99 -8.69 -6.01
CA VAL A 106 -2.07 -7.82 -5.28
C VAL A 106 -0.96 -8.64 -4.64
N GLU A 107 0.29 -8.20 -4.80
CA GLU A 107 1.43 -8.78 -4.08
C GLU A 107 1.68 -8.08 -2.76
N VAL A 108 1.89 -8.87 -1.71
CA VAL A 108 2.15 -8.38 -0.36
C VAL A 108 3.33 -9.11 0.27
N THR A 109 4.06 -8.40 1.12
CA THR A 109 5.07 -9.02 1.98
C THR A 109 4.41 -9.44 3.29
N ALA A 110 4.43 -10.74 3.58
CA ALA A 110 3.84 -11.34 4.78
C ALA A 110 4.92 -11.97 5.65
N TYR A 111 4.79 -11.78 6.95
CA TYR A 111 5.67 -12.38 7.96
C TYR A 111 5.28 -13.83 8.23
N ILE A 112 6.25 -14.71 8.34
CA ILE A 112 6.07 -16.13 8.71
C ILE A 112 6.30 -16.23 10.23
N PRO A 113 5.25 -16.41 11.05
CA PRO A 113 5.40 -16.49 12.50
C PRO A 113 5.90 -17.88 12.94
N GLY A 114 6.58 -17.91 14.07
CA GLY A 114 7.08 -19.15 14.69
C GLY A 114 8.52 -19.48 14.32
N GLU A 115 9.00 -20.56 14.88
CA GLU A 115 10.35 -21.10 14.63
C GLU A 115 10.29 -22.12 13.51
N GLY A 116 11.16 -21.95 12.51
CA GLY A 116 11.21 -22.80 11.34
C GLY A 116 9.95 -22.72 10.46
N HIS A 117 10.07 -23.07 9.21
CA HIS A 117 8.97 -23.16 8.26
C HIS A 117 9.32 -24.12 7.13
N ASN A 118 8.30 -24.62 6.45
CA ASN A 118 8.42 -25.49 5.29
C ASN A 118 8.01 -24.79 3.98
N LEU A 119 7.79 -23.47 4.01
CA LEU A 119 7.32 -22.72 2.86
C LEU A 119 8.44 -22.56 1.84
N GLN A 120 8.09 -22.79 0.58
CA GLN A 120 8.92 -22.59 -0.60
C GLN A 120 8.20 -21.70 -1.61
N GLU A 121 8.84 -21.45 -2.74
CA GLU A 121 8.17 -20.81 -3.88
C GLU A 121 7.00 -21.70 -4.34
N HIS A 122 5.94 -21.06 -4.81
CA HIS A 122 4.68 -21.67 -5.24
C HIS A 122 3.84 -22.32 -4.13
N SER A 123 4.26 -22.30 -2.86
CA SER A 123 3.41 -22.76 -1.75
C SER A 123 2.16 -21.91 -1.63
N ILE A 124 1.01 -22.58 -1.46
CA ILE A 124 -0.29 -21.92 -1.25
C ILE A 124 -0.43 -21.59 0.24
N VAL A 125 -0.69 -20.35 0.56
CA VAL A 125 -0.77 -19.87 1.94
C VAL A 125 -2.01 -19.04 2.20
N LEU A 126 -2.43 -19.02 3.46
CA LEU A 126 -3.50 -18.14 3.92
C LEU A 126 -2.88 -16.93 4.64
N VAL A 127 -3.21 -15.73 4.17
CA VAL A 127 -2.67 -14.46 4.67
C VAL A 127 -3.73 -13.72 5.44
N ARG A 128 -3.39 -13.24 6.63
CA ARG A 128 -4.21 -12.37 7.46
C ARG A 128 -3.57 -11.01 7.68
N GLY A 129 -4.34 -10.04 8.12
CA GLY A 129 -3.82 -8.77 8.60
C GLY A 129 -3.05 -8.94 9.92
N GLY A 130 -2.07 -8.11 10.13
CA GLY A 130 -1.26 -8.08 11.35
C GLY A 130 0.10 -7.46 11.11
N ARG A 131 0.25 -6.18 11.48
CA ARG A 131 1.52 -5.46 11.34
C ARG A 131 2.59 -6.08 12.23
N VAL A 132 3.80 -6.18 11.70
CA VAL A 132 5.00 -6.51 12.47
C VAL A 132 5.72 -5.20 12.83
N ARG A 133 5.89 -4.96 14.14
CA ARG A 133 6.45 -3.69 14.63
C ARG A 133 7.92 -3.52 14.22
N ASP A 134 8.66 -4.62 14.20
CA ASP A 134 10.09 -4.64 13.88
C ASP A 134 10.41 -4.46 12.39
N LEU A 135 9.47 -4.83 11.52
CA LEU A 135 9.69 -4.84 10.07
C LEU A 135 8.90 -3.70 9.41
N PRO A 136 9.58 -2.69 8.88
CA PRO A 136 8.90 -1.61 8.16
C PRO A 136 8.23 -2.15 6.90
N GLY A 137 7.00 -1.70 6.64
CA GLY A 137 6.24 -2.10 5.46
C GLY A 137 5.51 -3.44 5.54
N VAL A 138 5.82 -4.33 6.51
CA VAL A 138 5.16 -5.63 6.68
C VAL A 138 3.88 -5.48 7.51
N ARG A 139 2.73 -5.56 6.84
CA ARG A 139 1.38 -5.40 7.45
C ARG A 139 0.59 -6.69 7.52
N TYR A 140 1.12 -7.80 7.04
CA TYR A 140 0.44 -9.09 6.88
C TYR A 140 1.23 -10.20 7.52
N LYS A 141 0.53 -11.25 7.92
CA LYS A 141 1.11 -12.47 8.51
C LYS A 141 0.52 -13.70 7.84
N ILE A 142 1.32 -14.74 7.68
CA ILE A 142 0.87 -16.06 7.22
C ILE A 142 0.27 -16.82 8.40
N ILE A 143 -0.80 -17.54 8.16
CA ILE A 143 -1.44 -18.42 9.15
C ILE A 143 -0.76 -19.77 9.08
N ARG A 144 -0.21 -20.22 10.22
CA ARG A 144 0.45 -21.51 10.35
C ARG A 144 -0.59 -22.62 10.57
N GLY A 145 -0.30 -23.81 10.07
CA GLY A 145 -1.21 -24.96 10.17
C GLY A 145 -2.40 -24.91 9.22
N ALA A 146 -2.37 -24.05 8.20
CA ALA A 146 -3.39 -23.95 7.17
C ALA A 146 -2.75 -24.07 5.78
N LEU A 147 -3.40 -24.79 4.87
CA LEU A 147 -2.90 -25.06 3.52
C LEU A 147 -1.48 -25.67 3.59
N ASP A 148 -0.53 -25.15 2.80
CA ASP A 148 0.85 -25.67 2.74
C ASP A 148 1.72 -25.22 3.93
N ALA A 149 1.25 -24.30 4.77
CA ALA A 149 2.00 -23.82 5.92
C ALA A 149 1.85 -24.79 7.11
N ALA A 150 2.86 -25.62 7.35
CA ALA A 150 2.88 -26.52 8.50
C ALA A 150 2.83 -25.76 9.83
N GLY A 151 2.25 -26.36 10.86
CA GLY A 151 2.30 -25.87 12.23
C GLY A 151 3.73 -25.87 12.78
N VAL A 152 3.96 -25.16 13.88
CA VAL A 152 5.24 -25.17 14.57
C VAL A 152 5.37 -26.48 15.37
N LYS A 153 6.46 -27.20 15.17
CA LYS A 153 6.73 -28.47 15.87
C LYS A 153 7.00 -28.21 17.36
N ASN A 154 6.61 -29.15 18.22
CA ASN A 154 6.86 -29.16 19.68
C ASN A 154 6.35 -27.93 20.44
N ARG A 155 5.41 -27.19 19.86
CA ARG A 155 4.83 -26.00 20.49
C ARG A 155 3.69 -26.36 21.44
N LYS A 156 3.89 -26.14 22.74
CA LYS A 156 2.92 -26.45 23.79
C LYS A 156 2.03 -25.26 24.16
N GLN A 157 2.58 -24.02 24.17
CA GLN A 157 1.85 -22.81 24.51
C GLN A 157 1.35 -22.06 23.27
N SER A 158 0.18 -21.43 23.37
CA SER A 158 -0.46 -20.65 22.27
C SER A 158 -0.58 -21.44 20.96
N ARG A 159 -0.90 -22.73 21.05
CA ARG A 159 -0.92 -23.66 19.92
C ARG A 159 -1.77 -23.18 18.73
N SER A 160 -2.94 -22.65 19.00
CA SER A 160 -3.85 -22.13 17.95
C SER A 160 -3.21 -21.02 17.11
N ARG A 161 -2.38 -20.19 17.72
CA ARG A 161 -1.68 -19.11 17.01
C ARG A 161 -0.61 -19.62 16.06
N TYR A 162 -0.04 -20.80 16.34
CA TYR A 162 1.06 -21.39 15.57
C TYR A 162 0.67 -22.68 14.84
N GLY A 163 -0.62 -23.00 14.81
CA GLY A 163 -1.11 -24.16 14.09
C GLY A 163 -0.66 -25.52 14.65
N ALA A 164 -0.25 -25.57 15.93
CA ALA A 164 0.16 -26.81 16.57
C ALA A 164 -1.07 -27.56 17.14
N LYS A 165 -1.18 -28.85 16.83
CA LYS A 165 -2.22 -29.73 17.37
C LYS A 165 -1.85 -30.15 18.80
N ARG A 166 -2.87 -30.55 19.59
CA ARG A 166 -2.65 -31.15 20.88
C ARG A 166 -2.11 -32.57 20.69
N GLU A 167 -1.03 -32.90 21.35
CA GLU A 167 -0.58 -34.28 21.48
C GLU A 167 -1.63 -35.04 22.30
N LYS A 168 -2.01 -36.24 21.80
CA LYS A 168 -2.90 -37.12 22.51
C LYS A 168 -2.13 -37.83 23.61
#